data_35088589847f6ae44e0a0b1d2017297d
#
_entry.id   35088589847f6ae44e0a0b1d2017297d
#
_cell.length_a   1.000
_cell.length_b   1.000
_cell.length_c   1.000
_cell.angle_alpha   90.00
_cell.angle_beta   90.00
_cell.angle_gamma   90.00
#
_symmetry.space_group_name_H-M   'P 1'
#
loop_
_entity.id
_entity.type
_entity.pdbx_description
1 polymer ?
#
loop_
_entity_poly.entity_id
_entity_poly.type
_entity_poly.pdbx_seq_one_letter_code
_entity_poly.pdbx_strand_id
1 'polypeptide(L)'
;APLARYVAKNYLEIPKPFKRYQLGTVWRNEKPGPGRFREFLQFDADYVGTKNLQADAELCVLISEILEKCGLDKIDYTVKISSRKFTDKLFEKLKIKSQDQISTTLRALDKIDRLGWEEVKKLLGKGRKDKSGDYTKGANLKSDQIKIIENALKSKMSDSEDVSEIIKIFQDYNFNNYNFDPSVIRGLDYYTGPIFEVNLNFEVKNSKGQ
;
A
#
# COMPACT_ATOMS: atom_id res chain seq x y z
N ALA A 1 -9.26 -14.01 9.40
CA ALA A 1 -8.51 -14.35 8.22
C ALA A 1 -8.40 -15.86 8.02
N PRO A 2 -9.05 -16.43 6.98
CA PRO A 2 -9.09 -17.89 6.75
C PRO A 2 -7.69 -18.49 6.56
N LEU A 3 -6.81 -17.84 5.80
CA LEU A 3 -5.43 -18.29 5.58
C LEU A 3 -4.64 -18.42 6.90
N ALA A 4 -4.69 -17.41 7.77
CA ALA A 4 -3.98 -17.45 9.03
C ALA A 4 -4.46 -18.63 9.92
N ARG A 5 -5.76 -18.91 9.91
CA ARG A 5 -6.32 -20.07 10.63
C ARG A 5 -5.85 -21.40 10.03
N TYR A 6 -5.83 -21.50 8.70
CA TYR A 6 -5.35 -22.70 8.01
C TYR A 6 -3.88 -22.95 8.33
N VAL A 7 -3.04 -21.93 8.20
CA VAL A 7 -1.61 -22.01 8.50
C VAL A 7 -1.37 -22.38 9.98
N ALA A 8 -2.07 -21.76 10.91
CA ALA A 8 -1.92 -22.06 12.33
C ALA A 8 -2.29 -23.53 12.64
N LYS A 9 -3.38 -24.05 12.04
CA LYS A 9 -3.82 -25.43 12.23
C LYS A 9 -2.85 -26.46 11.66
N ASN A 10 -2.22 -26.16 10.52
CA ASN A 10 -1.38 -27.11 9.77
C ASN A 10 0.11 -26.70 9.78
N TYR A 11 0.53 -25.89 10.75
CA TYR A 11 1.84 -25.23 10.73
C TYR A 11 3.04 -26.19 10.61
N LEU A 12 2.95 -27.37 11.23
CA LEU A 12 4.02 -28.37 11.20
C LEU A 12 4.02 -29.24 9.92
N GLU A 13 2.89 -29.28 9.21
CA GLU A 13 2.69 -30.15 8.04
C GLU A 13 2.96 -29.43 6.72
N ILE A 14 2.74 -28.11 6.67
CA ILE A 14 2.95 -27.32 5.45
C ILE A 14 4.43 -27.05 5.19
N PRO A 15 4.91 -27.15 3.92
CA PRO A 15 6.27 -26.78 3.56
C PRO A 15 6.51 -25.28 3.77
N LYS A 16 7.77 -24.88 3.97
CA LYS A 16 8.17 -23.49 4.13
C LYS A 16 9.29 -23.13 3.15
N PRO A 17 9.18 -22.06 2.39
CA PRO A 17 8.03 -21.13 2.33
C PRO A 17 6.80 -21.81 1.73
N PHE A 18 5.63 -21.57 2.33
CA PHE A 18 4.35 -22.01 1.79
C PHE A 18 3.85 -20.95 0.79
N LYS A 19 3.83 -21.34 -0.47
CA LYS A 19 3.33 -20.54 -1.58
C LYS A 19 1.94 -21.02 -1.94
N ARG A 20 0.99 -20.12 -2.03
CA ARG A 20 -0.37 -20.44 -2.46
C ARG A 20 -0.96 -19.33 -3.30
N TYR A 21 -1.95 -19.65 -4.08
CA TYR A 21 -2.87 -18.68 -4.69
C TYR A 21 -4.31 -19.15 -4.53
N GLN A 22 -5.22 -18.20 -4.67
CA GLN A 22 -6.66 -18.45 -4.62
C GLN A 22 -7.37 -17.46 -5.54
N LEU A 23 -8.36 -17.95 -6.30
CA LEU A 23 -9.29 -17.15 -7.06
C LEU A 23 -10.70 -17.49 -6.57
N GLY A 24 -11.48 -16.48 -6.22
CA GLY A 24 -12.84 -16.71 -5.75
C GLY A 24 -13.60 -15.43 -5.45
N THR A 25 -14.89 -15.57 -5.30
CA THR A 25 -15.77 -14.47 -4.92
C THR A 25 -15.55 -14.07 -3.46
N VAL A 26 -15.44 -12.77 -3.21
CA VAL A 26 -15.34 -12.19 -1.88
C VAL A 26 -16.43 -11.14 -1.67
N TRP A 27 -16.78 -10.92 -0.39
CA TRP A 27 -17.80 -9.96 0.00
C TRP A 27 -17.21 -8.94 0.97
N ARG A 28 -17.49 -7.66 0.73
CA ARG A 28 -17.08 -6.56 1.62
C ARG A 28 -18.26 -5.64 1.91
N ASN A 29 -18.45 -5.29 3.17
CA ASN A 29 -19.49 -4.34 3.57
C ASN A 29 -19.03 -2.89 3.38
N GLU A 30 -18.68 -2.55 2.15
CA GLU A 30 -18.27 -1.19 1.76
C GLU A 30 -19.43 -0.44 1.10
N LYS A 31 -19.31 0.91 1.08
CA LYS A 31 -20.24 1.73 0.32
C LYS A 31 -19.98 1.52 -1.18
N PRO A 32 -20.97 1.05 -1.96
CA PRO A 32 -20.79 0.83 -3.39
C PRO A 32 -20.49 2.13 -4.15
N GLY A 33 -19.75 2.01 -5.26
CA GLY A 33 -19.42 3.11 -6.15
C GLY A 33 -18.90 2.61 -7.50
N PRO A 34 -18.51 3.49 -8.42
CA PRO A 34 -17.91 3.10 -9.69
C PRO A 34 -16.67 2.22 -9.42
N GLY A 35 -16.64 1.01 -10.04
CA GLY A 35 -15.57 0.02 -9.85
C GLY A 35 -15.48 -0.59 -8.45
N ARG A 36 -16.42 -0.28 -7.54
CA ARG A 36 -16.40 -0.76 -6.15
C ARG A 36 -17.69 -1.48 -5.81
N PHE A 37 -17.61 -2.79 -5.76
CA PHE A 37 -18.76 -3.68 -5.53
C PHE A 37 -18.64 -4.33 -4.15
N ARG A 38 -19.78 -4.73 -3.58
CA ARG A 38 -19.83 -5.50 -2.33
C ARG A 38 -19.50 -6.98 -2.54
N GLU A 39 -19.71 -7.47 -3.74
CA GLU A 39 -19.34 -8.80 -4.19
C GLU A 39 -18.50 -8.69 -5.45
N PHE A 40 -17.34 -9.32 -5.46
CA PHE A 40 -16.42 -9.30 -6.60
C PHE A 40 -15.48 -10.50 -6.58
N LEU A 41 -14.92 -10.82 -7.73
CA LEU A 41 -13.89 -11.84 -7.87
C LEU A 41 -12.55 -11.30 -7.42
N GLN A 42 -11.86 -12.01 -6.52
CA GLN A 42 -10.54 -11.63 -6.03
C GLN A 42 -9.54 -12.77 -6.28
N PHE A 43 -8.37 -12.41 -6.79
CA PHE A 43 -7.21 -13.28 -6.85
C PHE A 43 -6.25 -12.89 -5.72
N ASP A 44 -5.83 -13.89 -4.93
CA ASP A 44 -4.85 -13.73 -3.87
C ASP A 44 -3.65 -14.63 -4.15
N ALA A 45 -2.43 -14.11 -3.96
CA ALA A 45 -1.20 -14.88 -3.92
C ALA A 45 -0.46 -14.57 -2.62
N ASP A 46 -0.04 -15.59 -1.90
CA ASP A 46 0.57 -15.45 -0.59
C ASP A 46 1.84 -16.31 -0.45
N TYR A 47 2.82 -15.75 0.25
CA TYR A 47 3.97 -16.46 0.80
C TYR A 47 3.89 -16.47 2.32
N VAL A 48 4.09 -17.62 2.94
CA VAL A 48 4.07 -17.75 4.40
C VAL A 48 5.31 -18.51 4.86
N GLY A 49 5.95 -18.01 5.91
CA GLY A 49 7.09 -18.69 6.56
C GLY A 49 8.45 -18.35 5.97
N THR A 50 8.59 -17.19 5.33
CA THR A 50 9.88 -16.64 4.90
C THR A 50 10.02 -15.18 5.32
N LYS A 51 11.27 -14.75 5.55
CA LYS A 51 11.65 -13.34 5.74
C LYS A 51 12.47 -12.82 4.57
N ASN A 52 12.68 -13.64 3.54
CA ASN A 52 13.49 -13.29 2.39
C ASN A 52 12.70 -12.33 1.49
N LEU A 53 13.26 -11.16 1.22
CA LEU A 53 12.67 -10.13 0.36
C LEU A 53 12.54 -10.57 -1.10
N GLN A 54 13.16 -11.69 -1.48
CA GLN A 54 12.92 -12.32 -2.78
C GLN A 54 11.44 -12.71 -2.96
N ALA A 55 10.77 -13.11 -1.89
CA ALA A 55 9.33 -13.40 -1.94
C ALA A 55 8.49 -12.17 -2.29
N ASP A 56 8.86 -11.01 -1.73
CA ASP A 56 8.20 -9.73 -2.03
C ASP A 56 8.44 -9.32 -3.49
N ALA A 57 9.69 -9.44 -3.95
CA ALA A 57 10.05 -9.12 -5.33
C ALA A 57 9.36 -10.05 -6.35
N GLU A 58 9.31 -11.37 -6.05
CA GLU A 58 8.63 -12.36 -6.89
C GLU A 58 7.13 -12.03 -7.03
N LEU A 59 6.45 -11.57 -5.97
CA LEU A 59 5.05 -11.14 -6.05
C LEU A 59 4.87 -9.92 -6.95
N CYS A 60 5.82 -8.98 -6.98
CA CYS A 60 5.76 -7.84 -7.89
C CYS A 60 5.91 -8.26 -9.36
N VAL A 61 6.82 -9.21 -9.64
CA VAL A 61 6.97 -9.79 -10.98
C VAL A 61 5.71 -10.56 -11.38
N LEU A 62 5.15 -11.37 -10.47
CA LEU A 62 3.92 -12.11 -10.69
C LEU A 62 2.74 -11.20 -11.02
N ILE A 63 2.57 -10.09 -10.31
CA ILE A 63 1.52 -9.10 -10.59
C ILE A 63 1.70 -8.55 -12.02
N SER A 64 2.92 -8.21 -12.41
CA SER A 64 3.24 -7.72 -13.75
C SER A 64 2.86 -8.74 -14.83
N GLU A 65 3.29 -9.99 -14.67
CA GLU A 65 2.96 -11.07 -15.61
C GLU A 65 1.45 -11.32 -15.73
N ILE A 66 0.71 -11.23 -14.62
CA ILE A 66 -0.75 -11.37 -14.63
C ILE A 66 -1.40 -10.23 -15.42
N LEU A 67 -0.97 -8.99 -15.20
CA LEU A 67 -1.51 -7.83 -15.92
C LEU A 67 -1.23 -7.91 -17.42
N GLU A 68 -0.01 -8.31 -17.81
CA GLU A 68 0.36 -8.52 -19.20
C GLU A 68 -0.50 -9.64 -19.85
N LYS A 69 -0.75 -10.74 -19.13
CA LYS A 69 -1.63 -11.82 -19.60
C LYS A 69 -3.11 -11.40 -19.67
N CYS A 70 -3.51 -10.40 -18.90
CA CYS A 70 -4.84 -9.77 -19.00
C CYS A 70 -4.94 -8.75 -20.13
N GLY A 71 -3.87 -8.54 -20.91
CA GLY A 71 -3.87 -7.68 -22.09
C GLY A 71 -3.38 -6.26 -21.87
N LEU A 72 -2.73 -5.97 -20.73
CA LEU A 72 -2.08 -4.69 -20.50
C LEU A 72 -0.62 -4.75 -20.99
N ASP A 73 -0.18 -3.69 -21.63
CA ASP A 73 1.24 -3.48 -21.94
C ASP A 73 1.98 -2.85 -20.74
N LYS A 74 3.31 -2.99 -20.70
CA LYS A 74 4.13 -2.41 -19.63
C LYS A 74 4.00 -0.90 -19.48
N ILE A 75 3.60 -0.20 -20.52
CA ILE A 75 3.34 1.25 -20.48
C ILE A 75 2.02 1.60 -19.76
N ASP A 76 1.10 0.66 -19.67
CA ASP A 76 -0.25 0.88 -19.15
C ASP A 76 -0.31 0.89 -17.62
N TYR A 77 0.75 0.46 -16.94
CA TYR A 77 0.77 0.40 -15.48
C TYR A 77 2.18 0.62 -14.92
N THR A 78 2.26 0.87 -13.63
CA THR A 78 3.51 0.98 -12.87
C THR A 78 3.34 0.33 -11.51
N VAL A 79 4.28 -0.53 -11.13
CA VAL A 79 4.35 -1.10 -9.78
C VAL A 79 5.04 -0.09 -8.87
N LYS A 80 4.28 0.52 -7.97
CA LYS A 80 4.80 1.42 -6.96
C LYS A 80 5.25 0.62 -5.75
N ILE A 81 6.42 0.93 -5.24
CA ILE A 81 7.00 0.30 -4.04
C ILE A 81 7.25 1.34 -2.95
N SER A 82 6.99 0.96 -1.73
CA SER A 82 7.28 1.71 -0.51
C SER A 82 7.64 0.74 0.62
N SER A 83 7.83 1.24 1.83
CA SER A 83 8.03 0.39 3.00
C SER A 83 7.48 1.05 4.25
N ARG A 84 6.94 0.24 5.16
CA ARG A 84 6.59 0.68 6.50
C ARG A 84 7.81 1.23 7.25
N LYS A 85 8.99 0.66 7.03
CA LYS A 85 10.24 1.14 7.64
C LYS A 85 10.58 2.58 7.25
N PHE A 86 10.21 3.02 6.03
CA PHE A 86 10.35 4.42 5.62
C PHE A 86 9.50 5.34 6.51
N THR A 87 8.22 4.98 6.72
CA THR A 87 7.33 5.78 7.57
C THR A 87 7.74 5.74 9.05
N ASP A 88 8.23 4.60 9.53
CA ASP A 88 8.69 4.46 10.92
C ASP A 88 9.90 5.36 11.19
N LYS A 89 10.91 5.38 10.30
CA LYS A 89 12.03 6.32 10.36
C LYS A 89 11.57 7.78 10.33
N LEU A 90 10.55 8.08 9.52
CA LEU A 90 9.97 9.42 9.45
C LEU A 90 9.33 9.82 10.80
N PHE A 91 8.58 8.92 11.44
CA PHE A 91 7.99 9.17 12.75
C PHE A 91 9.03 9.32 13.87
N GLU A 92 10.10 8.55 13.83
CA GLU A 92 11.25 8.73 14.74
C GLU A 92 11.86 10.12 14.58
N LYS A 93 12.12 10.56 13.35
CA LYS A 93 12.63 11.90 13.04
C LYS A 93 11.70 13.01 13.55
N LEU A 94 10.40 12.80 13.46
CA LEU A 94 9.36 13.73 13.93
C LEU A 94 9.13 13.63 15.45
N LYS A 95 9.78 12.67 16.14
CA LYS A 95 9.60 12.38 17.57
C LYS A 95 8.15 12.06 17.95
N ILE A 96 7.39 11.43 17.02
CA ILE A 96 6.03 10.99 17.27
C ILE A 96 6.10 9.59 17.90
N LYS A 97 5.64 9.48 19.17
CA LYS A 97 5.68 8.23 19.93
C LYS A 97 4.29 7.67 20.24
N SER A 98 3.26 8.49 20.14
CA SER A 98 1.89 8.06 20.41
C SER A 98 1.38 7.18 19.29
N GLN A 99 0.99 5.94 19.60
CA GLN A 99 0.42 4.99 18.63
C GLN A 99 -0.86 5.53 17.97
N ASP A 100 -1.71 6.22 18.74
CA ASP A 100 -2.92 6.86 18.21
C ASP A 100 -2.57 7.95 17.18
N GLN A 101 -1.55 8.76 17.46
CA GLN A 101 -1.09 9.80 16.54
C GLN A 101 -0.45 9.19 15.28
N ILE A 102 0.34 8.12 15.41
CA ILE A 102 0.91 7.36 14.28
C ILE A 102 -0.23 6.80 13.40
N SER A 103 -1.16 6.05 13.99
CA SER A 103 -2.28 5.44 13.27
C SER A 103 -3.17 6.50 12.59
N THR A 104 -3.42 7.63 13.26
CA THR A 104 -4.19 8.73 12.67
C THR A 104 -3.44 9.38 11.51
N THR A 105 -2.13 9.57 11.63
CA THR A 105 -1.29 10.11 10.56
C THR A 105 -1.28 9.17 9.35
N LEU A 106 -1.08 7.87 9.54
CA LEU A 106 -1.10 6.88 8.45
C LEU A 106 -2.45 6.85 7.73
N ARG A 107 -3.55 6.84 8.48
CA ARG A 107 -4.90 6.90 7.90
C ARG A 107 -5.18 8.20 7.14
N ALA A 108 -4.55 9.30 7.54
CA ALA A 108 -4.64 10.56 6.80
C ALA A 108 -3.87 10.48 5.49
N LEU A 109 -2.63 9.98 5.53
CA LEU A 109 -1.76 9.83 4.37
C LEU A 109 -2.30 8.83 3.34
N ASP A 110 -2.88 7.71 3.78
CA ASP A 110 -3.57 6.70 2.93
C ASP A 110 -4.71 7.28 2.07
N LYS A 111 -5.14 8.51 2.36
CA LYS A 111 -6.20 9.19 1.61
C LYS A 111 -5.66 10.20 0.60
N ILE A 112 -4.35 10.29 0.40
CA ILE A 112 -3.75 11.37 -0.39
C ILE A 112 -4.22 11.35 -1.85
N ASP A 113 -4.30 10.18 -2.47
CA ASP A 113 -4.74 10.04 -3.86
C ASP A 113 -6.20 10.43 -4.06
N ARG A 114 -7.02 10.19 -3.03
CA ARG A 114 -8.46 10.49 -3.08
C ARG A 114 -8.81 11.93 -2.71
N LEU A 115 -8.13 12.48 -1.71
CA LEU A 115 -8.49 13.79 -1.13
C LEU A 115 -7.59 14.92 -1.62
N GLY A 116 -6.39 14.61 -2.12
CA GLY A 116 -5.34 15.57 -2.40
C GLY A 116 -4.63 16.07 -1.14
N TRP A 117 -3.44 16.65 -1.35
CA TRP A 117 -2.55 17.07 -0.27
C TRP A 117 -3.19 18.10 0.68
N GLU A 118 -3.91 19.10 0.18
CA GLU A 118 -4.47 20.16 1.02
C GLU A 118 -5.51 19.65 2.03
N GLU A 119 -6.30 18.65 1.65
CA GLU A 119 -7.26 18.02 2.57
C GLU A 119 -6.57 17.07 3.55
N VAL A 120 -5.55 16.35 3.09
CA VAL A 120 -4.71 15.51 3.97
C VAL A 120 -3.97 16.35 4.98
N LYS A 121 -3.44 17.50 4.60
CA LYS A 121 -2.79 18.46 5.50
C LYS A 121 -3.69 18.90 6.66
N LYS A 122 -4.99 19.10 6.42
CA LYS A 122 -5.96 19.37 7.48
C LYS A 122 -6.11 18.20 8.44
N LEU A 123 -6.13 16.96 7.90
CA LEU A 123 -6.20 15.73 8.71
C LEU A 123 -4.90 15.47 9.50
N LEU A 124 -3.75 15.86 8.97
CA LEU A 124 -2.49 15.83 9.72
C LEU A 124 -2.48 16.84 10.86
N GLY A 125 -3.13 18.00 10.68
CA GLY A 125 -3.32 19.02 11.69
C GLY A 125 -4.46 18.74 12.64
N LYS A 126 -5.37 19.71 12.81
CA LYS A 126 -6.50 19.63 13.75
C LYS A 126 -7.61 18.70 13.30
N GLY A 127 -7.77 18.49 11.99
CA GLY A 127 -8.86 17.73 11.38
C GLY A 127 -9.63 18.53 10.34
N ARG A 128 -10.69 17.93 9.79
CA ARG A 128 -11.52 18.55 8.74
C ARG A 128 -12.99 18.20 8.89
N LYS A 129 -13.84 19.07 8.38
CA LYS A 129 -15.25 18.74 8.05
C LYS A 129 -15.32 18.27 6.60
N ASP A 130 -16.06 17.23 6.34
CA ASP A 130 -16.34 16.77 4.98
C ASP A 130 -17.51 17.54 4.35
N LYS A 131 -17.90 17.16 3.14
CA LYS A 131 -19.01 17.81 2.41
C LYS A 131 -20.38 17.57 3.08
N SER A 132 -20.54 16.55 3.90
CA SER A 132 -21.76 16.27 4.69
C SER A 132 -21.80 17.04 6.01
N GLY A 133 -20.71 17.71 6.38
CA GLY A 133 -20.57 18.44 7.64
C GLY A 133 -19.98 17.61 8.78
N ASP A 134 -19.70 16.33 8.55
CA ASP A 134 -19.10 15.45 9.55
C ASP A 134 -17.65 15.83 9.81
N TYR A 135 -17.31 15.94 11.10
CA TYR A 135 -15.96 16.30 11.51
C TYR A 135 -15.10 15.07 11.77
N THR A 136 -13.97 15.02 11.07
CA THR A 136 -12.92 14.02 11.30
C THR A 136 -11.77 14.66 12.08
N LYS A 137 -11.49 14.18 13.29
CA LYS A 137 -10.37 14.60 14.12
C LYS A 137 -9.05 14.32 13.42
N GLY A 138 -8.10 15.25 13.49
CA GLY A 138 -6.77 15.09 12.92
C GLY A 138 -5.74 14.53 13.88
N ALA A 139 -4.53 14.35 13.38
CA ALA A 139 -3.37 13.82 14.12
C ALA A 139 -2.72 14.86 15.06
N ASN A 140 -3.16 16.12 15.04
CA ASN A 140 -2.61 17.24 15.82
C ASN A 140 -1.08 17.44 15.63
N LEU A 141 -0.58 17.23 14.42
CA LEU A 141 0.81 17.53 14.07
C LEU A 141 1.02 19.05 13.98
N LYS A 142 2.20 19.50 14.34
CA LYS A 142 2.64 20.88 14.18
C LYS A 142 2.95 21.17 12.71
N SER A 143 2.94 22.44 12.34
CA SER A 143 3.19 22.86 10.94
C SER A 143 4.58 22.49 10.42
N ASP A 144 5.59 22.50 11.28
CA ASP A 144 6.95 22.04 10.95
C ASP A 144 7.00 20.54 10.68
N GLN A 145 6.31 19.73 11.49
CA GLN A 145 6.19 18.30 11.28
C GLN A 145 5.48 17.97 9.96
N ILE A 146 4.38 18.66 9.65
CA ILE A 146 3.64 18.48 8.39
C ILE A 146 4.54 18.83 7.19
N LYS A 147 5.34 19.89 7.28
CA LYS A 147 6.29 20.26 6.22
C LYS A 147 7.39 19.20 6.00
N ILE A 148 7.86 18.58 7.07
CA ILE A 148 8.84 17.47 6.97
C ILE A 148 8.20 16.26 6.28
N ILE A 149 6.95 15.92 6.61
CA ILE A 149 6.20 14.85 5.93
C ILE A 149 6.04 15.18 4.44
N GLU A 150 5.61 16.39 4.10
CA GLU A 150 5.46 16.83 2.71
C GLU A 150 6.74 16.66 1.91
N ASN A 151 7.87 17.06 2.47
CA ASN A 151 9.17 16.91 1.82
C ASN A 151 9.58 15.44 1.67
N ALA A 152 9.29 14.60 2.68
CA ALA A 152 9.57 13.18 2.62
C ALA A 152 8.73 12.48 1.52
N LEU A 153 7.46 12.85 1.34
CA LEU A 153 6.61 12.31 0.29
C LEU A 153 7.02 12.72 -1.13
N LYS A 154 7.82 13.77 -1.28
CA LYS A 154 8.39 14.19 -2.57
C LYS A 154 9.71 13.50 -2.91
N SER A 155 10.24 12.67 -2.01
CA SER A 155 11.50 11.94 -2.25
C SER A 155 11.32 10.91 -3.37
N LYS A 156 12.31 10.85 -4.26
CA LYS A 156 12.39 9.82 -5.31
C LYS A 156 13.29 8.65 -4.94
N MET A 157 13.88 8.68 -3.77
CA MET A 157 14.79 7.65 -3.27
C MET A 157 14.35 7.22 -1.88
N SER A 158 14.41 5.91 -1.65
CA SER A 158 14.21 5.34 -0.32
C SER A 158 15.54 5.28 0.43
N ASP A 159 15.51 5.62 1.71
CA ASP A 159 16.57 5.33 2.68
C ASP A 159 16.31 4.00 3.42
N SER A 160 15.34 3.24 2.98
CA SER A 160 14.90 1.96 3.56
C SER A 160 15.70 0.82 2.94
N GLU A 161 16.39 0.04 3.76
CA GLU A 161 17.26 -1.07 3.31
C GLU A 161 16.49 -2.14 2.53
N ASP A 162 15.26 -2.47 2.98
CA ASP A 162 14.40 -3.47 2.33
C ASP A 162 13.99 -3.04 0.91
N VAL A 163 13.65 -1.78 0.67
CA VAL A 163 13.39 -1.27 -0.68
C VAL A 163 14.63 -1.33 -1.56
N SER A 164 15.80 -0.97 -1.00
CA SER A 164 17.07 -1.02 -1.74
C SER A 164 17.45 -2.46 -2.13
N GLU A 165 17.18 -3.42 -1.26
CA GLU A 165 17.43 -4.84 -1.54
C GLU A 165 16.45 -5.38 -2.60
N ILE A 166 15.16 -5.05 -2.51
CA ILE A 166 14.17 -5.43 -3.53
C ILE A 166 14.53 -4.87 -4.91
N ILE A 167 15.00 -3.61 -4.98
CA ILE A 167 15.44 -3.02 -6.25
C ILE A 167 16.61 -3.80 -6.87
N LYS A 168 17.55 -4.29 -6.06
CA LYS A 168 18.64 -5.14 -6.56
C LYS A 168 18.10 -6.46 -7.12
N ILE A 169 17.16 -7.09 -6.40
CA ILE A 169 16.51 -8.33 -6.86
C ILE A 169 15.73 -8.07 -8.16
N PHE A 170 15.07 -6.95 -8.32
CA PHE A 170 14.41 -6.58 -9.58
C PHE A 170 15.39 -6.50 -10.76
N GLN A 171 16.61 -6.02 -10.53
CA GLN A 171 17.65 -6.00 -11.55
C GLN A 171 18.03 -7.42 -12.00
N ASP A 172 18.13 -8.37 -11.06
CA ASP A 172 18.41 -9.78 -11.35
C ASP A 172 17.28 -10.44 -12.18
N TYR A 173 16.03 -10.03 -11.98
CA TYR A 173 14.88 -10.44 -12.78
C TYR A 173 14.69 -9.66 -14.09
N ASN A 174 15.54 -8.67 -14.40
CA ASN A 174 15.31 -7.69 -15.47
C ASN A 174 13.94 -7.01 -15.38
N PHE A 175 13.41 -6.83 -14.16
CA PHE A 175 12.15 -6.17 -13.91
C PHE A 175 12.38 -4.67 -13.75
N ASN A 176 11.84 -3.87 -14.68
CA ASN A 176 12.08 -2.42 -14.73
C ASN A 176 10.80 -1.59 -14.60
N ASN A 177 9.63 -2.23 -14.54
CA ASN A 177 8.33 -1.55 -14.50
C ASN A 177 7.91 -1.22 -13.05
N TYR A 178 8.77 -0.51 -12.33
CA TYR A 178 8.52 -0.10 -10.95
C TYR A 178 8.94 1.35 -10.70
N ASN A 179 8.42 1.93 -9.62
CA ASN A 179 8.82 3.24 -9.10
C ASN A 179 8.75 3.24 -7.57
N PHE A 180 9.74 3.84 -6.91
CA PHE A 180 9.63 4.15 -5.50
C PHE A 180 8.67 5.32 -5.31
N ASP A 181 7.62 5.11 -4.50
CA ASP A 181 6.63 6.14 -4.19
C ASP A 181 6.34 6.14 -2.69
N PRO A 182 6.90 7.09 -1.93
CA PRO A 182 6.68 7.18 -0.50
C PRO A 182 5.24 7.52 -0.10
N SER A 183 4.38 7.88 -1.05
CA SER A 183 2.95 8.11 -0.80
C SER A 183 2.15 6.82 -0.72
N VAL A 184 2.71 5.69 -1.18
CA VAL A 184 2.11 4.36 -1.01
C VAL A 184 2.21 3.97 0.46
N ILE A 185 1.19 4.33 1.20
CA ILE A 185 1.06 4.11 2.64
C ILE A 185 -0.24 3.36 2.91
N ARG A 186 -0.17 2.33 3.74
CA ARG A 186 -1.36 1.58 4.18
C ARG A 186 -1.72 1.99 5.59
N GLY A 187 -2.97 2.40 5.79
CA GLY A 187 -3.50 2.85 7.07
C GLY A 187 -3.74 1.75 8.11
N LEU A 188 -3.25 0.53 7.87
CA LEU A 188 -3.46 -0.65 8.71
C LEU A 188 -2.17 -1.00 9.46
N ASP A 189 -2.28 -1.29 10.75
CA ASP A 189 -1.14 -1.47 11.66
C ASP A 189 -0.38 -2.80 11.47
N TYR A 190 -0.91 -3.75 10.69
CA TYR A 190 -0.28 -5.05 10.50
C TYR A 190 0.80 -5.09 9.39
N TYR A 191 0.96 -4.02 8.62
CA TYR A 191 2.07 -3.91 7.67
C TYR A 191 3.36 -3.57 8.42
N THR A 192 4.43 -4.34 8.18
CA THR A 192 5.71 -4.21 8.91
C THR A 192 6.93 -4.05 8.00
N GLY A 193 6.78 -4.17 6.70
CA GLY A 193 7.86 -4.12 5.72
C GLY A 193 7.44 -3.49 4.40
N PRO A 194 7.89 -4.07 3.27
CA PRO A 194 7.57 -3.57 1.94
C PRO A 194 6.07 -3.49 1.66
N ILE A 195 5.67 -2.50 0.88
CA ILE A 195 4.30 -2.25 0.47
C ILE A 195 4.32 -1.99 -1.04
N PHE A 196 3.39 -2.63 -1.75
CA PHE A 196 3.28 -2.52 -3.19
C PHE A 196 1.87 -2.12 -3.59
N GLU A 197 1.79 -1.33 -4.65
CA GLU A 197 0.54 -0.95 -5.28
C GLU A 197 0.76 -0.81 -6.79
N VAL A 198 -0.19 -1.22 -7.59
CA VAL A 198 -0.13 -1.01 -9.04
C VAL A 198 -1.05 0.15 -9.40
N ASN A 199 -0.49 1.13 -10.08
CA ASN A 199 -1.25 2.21 -10.66
C ASN A 199 -1.37 1.99 -12.17
N LEU A 200 -2.59 2.15 -12.68
CA LEU A 200 -2.82 2.24 -14.11
C LEU A 200 -2.41 3.63 -14.60
N ASN A 201 -1.72 3.68 -15.74
CA ASN A 201 -1.25 4.92 -16.36
C ASN A 201 -2.29 5.54 -17.30
N PHE A 202 -3.53 5.04 -17.29
CA PHE A 202 -4.66 5.53 -18.06
C PHE A 202 -5.91 5.63 -17.19
N GLU A 203 -6.86 6.48 -17.62
CA GLU A 203 -8.14 6.61 -16.92
C GLU A 203 -9.09 5.47 -17.31
N VAL A 204 -9.64 4.78 -16.30
CA VAL A 204 -10.72 3.81 -16.49
C VAL A 204 -12.05 4.53 -16.31
N LYS A 205 -12.84 4.59 -17.38
CA LYS A 205 -14.19 5.18 -17.36
C LYS A 205 -15.24 4.09 -17.51
N ASN A 206 -16.33 4.20 -16.77
CA ASN A 206 -17.48 3.34 -16.98
C ASN A 206 -18.22 3.74 -18.30
N SER A 207 -19.24 2.96 -18.69
CA SER A 207 -20.06 3.22 -19.88
C SER A 207 -20.77 4.59 -19.88
N LYS A 208 -20.77 5.29 -18.74
CA LYS A 208 -21.34 6.65 -18.58
C LYS A 208 -20.26 7.73 -18.57
N GLY A 209 -18.98 7.40 -18.83
CA GLY A 209 -17.87 8.33 -18.85
C GLY A 209 -17.40 8.81 -17.46
N GLN A 210 -17.80 8.12 -16.39
CA GLN A 210 -17.45 8.42 -15.00
C GLN A 210 -16.28 7.57 -14.55
#